data_e5792fb50db89530f30e8421c34ba3ef
#
_entry.id   e5792fb50db89530f30e8421c34ba3ef
#
_cell.length_a   1.000
_cell.length_b   1.000
_cell.length_c   1.000
_cell.angle_alpha   90.00
_cell.angle_beta   90.00
_cell.angle_gamma   90.00
#
_symmetry.space_group_name_H-M   'P 1'
#
loop_
_entity.id
_entity.type
_entity.pdbx_description
1 polymer ?
#
loop_
_entity_poly.entity_id
_entity_poly.type
_entity_poly.pdbx_seq_one_letter_code
_entity_poly.pdbx_strand_id
1 'polypeptide(L)'
;RALPLGGYVAMAGEADQEDSELMKDVPYERTLKGIKTWKKCIIMLAGVFMNFVLALVLLIGIYSFVEVQTNTSEIGSVVKNNGAYNAGVQAGDTINKITINGEEHIIASFSDIQSVLSNENLQLDTDTVTMQISLKRWNQNSEKTVEGKYNSESKSYVIGITAATKKLTFIEAIRQGINQFIEYALLIFTTLGKLITDLTHTVSQLSVPVGI
;
A
#
# COMPACT_ATOMS: atom_id res chain seq x y z
N ARG A 1 -0.85 27.81 25.79
CA ARG A 1 -1.46 26.71 25.01
C ARG A 1 -0.53 25.53 25.11
N ALA A 2 -1.01 24.41 25.68
CA ALA A 2 -0.18 23.25 26.02
C ALA A 2 0.14 22.30 24.85
N LEU A 3 -0.49 22.49 23.69
CA LEU A 3 -0.25 21.69 22.48
C LEU A 3 -0.05 22.62 21.27
N PRO A 4 1.15 22.66 20.68
CA PRO A 4 1.42 23.46 19.49
C PRO A 4 0.97 22.69 18.21
N LEU A 5 -0.27 22.23 18.19
CA LEU A 5 -0.85 21.55 17.03
C LEU A 5 -1.58 22.60 16.18
N GLY A 6 -0.88 23.08 15.18
CA GLY A 6 -1.39 23.98 14.18
C GLY A 6 -0.95 25.42 14.38
N GLY A 7 -0.52 26.00 13.32
CA GLY A 7 -0.28 27.43 13.12
C GLY A 7 -0.83 27.80 11.75
N TYR A 8 -1.18 29.05 11.58
CA TYR A 8 -1.47 29.61 10.28
C TYR A 8 -0.51 30.76 10.00
N VAL A 9 -0.18 30.95 8.74
CA VAL A 9 0.62 32.08 8.29
C VAL A 9 -0.34 33.02 7.58
N ALA A 10 -0.52 34.21 8.15
CA ALA A 10 -1.27 35.27 7.53
C ALA A 10 -0.36 36.04 6.57
N MET A 11 -0.78 36.20 5.33
CA MET A 11 -0.02 36.95 4.33
C MET A 11 -0.59 38.35 4.15
N ALA A 12 0.30 39.35 4.08
CA ALA A 12 -0.11 40.71 3.85
C ALA A 12 -0.87 40.84 2.51
N GLY A 13 -2.11 41.40 2.56
CA GLY A 13 -2.99 41.55 1.38
C GLY A 13 -3.86 40.33 1.06
N GLU A 14 -4.02 39.40 2.00
CA GLU A 14 -5.06 38.38 1.99
C GLU A 14 -6.42 38.99 2.38
N ALA A 15 -7.52 38.56 1.75
CA ALA A 15 -8.81 39.23 1.84
C ALA A 15 -9.36 39.43 3.26
N ASP A 16 -9.05 38.50 4.17
CA ASP A 16 -9.53 38.51 5.56
C ASP A 16 -8.69 39.33 6.52
N GLN A 17 -7.63 40.01 6.05
CA GLN A 17 -6.64 40.69 6.89
C GLN A 17 -6.40 42.14 6.50
N GLU A 18 -7.24 42.75 5.65
CA GLU A 18 -7.05 44.12 5.17
C GLU A 18 -7.08 45.18 6.32
N ASP A 19 -7.76 44.87 7.43
CA ASP A 19 -7.96 45.75 8.56
C ASP A 19 -7.02 45.52 9.77
N SER A 20 -6.06 44.57 9.66
CA SER A 20 -5.16 44.31 10.78
C SER A 20 -4.09 45.42 10.94
N GLU A 21 -3.86 45.89 12.17
CA GLU A 21 -2.84 46.91 12.49
C GLU A 21 -1.43 46.51 12.01
N LEU A 22 -1.14 45.25 11.89
CA LEU A 22 0.11 44.68 11.38
C LEU A 22 0.35 44.94 9.87
N MET A 23 -0.66 45.42 9.16
CA MET A 23 -0.62 45.67 7.71
C MET A 23 -0.36 47.11 7.33
N LYS A 24 -0.52 48.07 8.26
CA LYS A 24 -0.46 49.51 7.97
C LYS A 24 0.90 50.00 7.44
N ASP A 25 1.98 49.27 7.74
CA ASP A 25 3.36 49.66 7.38
C ASP A 25 3.95 48.80 6.24
N VAL A 26 3.17 47.90 5.62
CA VAL A 26 3.67 47.04 4.54
C VAL A 26 3.47 47.69 3.18
N PRO A 27 4.53 47.99 2.42
CA PRO A 27 4.40 48.55 1.06
C PRO A 27 3.56 47.63 0.18
N TYR A 28 2.67 48.20 -0.65
CA TYR A 28 1.77 47.46 -1.54
C TYR A 28 2.50 46.39 -2.39
N GLU A 29 3.72 46.70 -2.86
CA GLU A 29 4.55 45.80 -3.66
C GLU A 29 4.99 44.54 -2.91
N ARG A 30 4.91 44.48 -1.59
CA ARG A 30 5.24 43.36 -0.72
C ARG A 30 4.00 42.59 -0.28
N THR A 31 2.81 43.07 -0.62
CA THR A 31 1.55 42.39 -0.31
C THR A 31 1.24 41.30 -1.36
N LEU A 32 0.42 40.32 -0.99
CA LEU A 32 -0.02 39.27 -1.91
C LEU A 32 -0.71 39.86 -3.15
N LYS A 33 -1.42 41.01 -3.01
CA LYS A 33 -2.07 41.72 -4.12
C LYS A 33 -1.07 42.42 -5.03
N GLY A 34 0.01 42.95 -4.50
CA GLY A 34 1.01 43.74 -5.24
C GLY A 34 2.10 42.95 -5.96
N ILE A 35 2.33 41.69 -5.56
CA ILE A 35 3.33 40.85 -6.22
C ILE A 35 2.88 40.34 -7.57
N LYS A 36 3.85 40.05 -8.48
CA LYS A 36 3.61 39.48 -9.80
C LYS A 36 2.89 38.11 -9.72
N THR A 37 2.00 37.82 -10.65
CA THR A 37 1.16 36.60 -10.68
C THR A 37 1.94 35.31 -10.54
N TRP A 38 3.10 35.17 -11.19
CA TRP A 38 3.91 33.97 -11.10
C TRP A 38 4.44 33.73 -9.66
N LYS A 39 4.73 34.81 -8.89
CA LYS A 39 5.11 34.69 -7.46
C LYS A 39 3.94 34.21 -6.62
N LYS A 40 2.70 34.66 -6.93
CA LYS A 40 1.48 34.14 -6.28
C LYS A 40 1.33 32.64 -6.51
N CYS A 41 1.54 32.19 -7.74
CA CYS A 41 1.50 30.78 -8.08
C CYS A 41 2.54 29.96 -7.29
N ILE A 42 3.77 30.47 -7.14
CA ILE A 42 4.81 29.81 -6.33
C ILE A 42 4.39 29.70 -4.87
N ILE A 43 3.85 30.76 -4.29
CA ILE A 43 3.39 30.75 -2.89
C ILE A 43 2.28 29.72 -2.70
N MET A 44 1.29 29.68 -3.60
CA MET A 44 0.20 28.70 -3.55
C MET A 44 0.70 27.25 -3.72
N LEU A 45 1.63 27.04 -4.64
CA LEU A 45 2.21 25.70 -4.90
C LEU A 45 3.14 25.24 -3.77
N ALA A 46 3.76 26.18 -3.04
CA ALA A 46 4.69 25.84 -1.95
C ALA A 46 4.01 25.03 -0.84
N GLY A 47 2.75 25.33 -0.52
CA GLY A 47 1.97 24.57 0.47
C GLY A 47 1.75 23.12 0.03
N VAL A 48 1.35 22.93 -1.23
CA VAL A 48 1.14 21.60 -1.82
C VAL A 48 2.47 20.85 -1.87
N PHE A 49 3.55 21.52 -2.30
CA PHE A 49 4.89 20.93 -2.37
C PHE A 49 5.37 20.46 -0.98
N MET A 50 5.18 21.28 0.06
CA MET A 50 5.56 20.90 1.43
C MET A 50 4.75 19.70 1.95
N ASN A 51 3.49 19.55 1.57
CA ASN A 51 2.71 18.36 1.89
C ASN A 51 3.32 17.10 1.25
N PHE A 52 3.78 17.18 0.01
CA PHE A 52 4.49 16.07 -0.65
C PHE A 52 5.81 15.73 0.05
N VAL A 53 6.58 16.75 0.45
CA VAL A 53 7.82 16.55 1.23
C VAL A 53 7.52 15.89 2.56
N LEU A 54 6.49 16.34 3.27
CA LEU A 54 6.06 15.73 4.53
C LEU A 54 5.64 14.27 4.33
N ALA A 55 4.84 13.99 3.32
CA ALA A 55 4.40 12.63 3.01
C ALA A 55 5.61 11.70 2.73
N LEU A 56 6.59 12.18 1.96
CA LEU A 56 7.80 11.43 1.68
C LEU A 56 8.61 11.13 2.96
N VAL A 57 8.78 12.13 3.83
CA VAL A 57 9.49 11.97 5.11
C VAL A 57 8.78 10.96 6.00
N LEU A 58 7.45 11.03 6.07
CA LEU A 58 6.65 10.08 6.85
C LEU A 58 6.75 8.65 6.29
N LEU A 59 6.71 8.48 4.98
CA LEU A 59 6.88 7.16 4.34
C LEU A 59 8.25 6.56 4.65
N ILE A 60 9.33 7.34 4.50
CA ILE A 60 10.68 6.88 4.85
C ILE A 60 10.75 6.51 6.34
N GLY A 61 10.13 7.31 7.21
CA GLY A 61 10.04 7.00 8.64
C GLY A 61 9.34 5.67 8.88
N ILE A 62 8.17 5.45 8.30
CA ILE A 62 7.41 4.21 8.44
C ILE A 62 8.25 3.01 7.99
N TYR A 63 8.84 3.07 6.78
CA TYR A 63 9.65 1.97 6.25
C TYR A 63 10.96 1.72 7.02
N SER A 64 11.42 2.69 7.83
CA SER A 64 12.58 2.50 8.71
C SER A 64 12.25 1.69 9.98
N PHE A 65 10.99 1.69 10.41
CA PHE A 65 10.56 1.03 11.64
C PHE A 65 9.69 -0.21 11.42
N VAL A 66 8.97 -0.28 10.30
CA VAL A 66 8.04 -1.37 9.98
C VAL A 66 8.76 -2.43 9.15
N GLU A 67 8.49 -3.70 9.47
CA GLU A 67 8.92 -4.81 8.63
C GLU A 67 8.09 -4.86 7.36
N VAL A 68 8.75 -5.06 6.23
CA VAL A 68 8.08 -5.24 4.93
C VAL A 68 8.15 -6.68 4.47
N GLN A 69 7.15 -7.10 3.74
CA GLN A 69 7.14 -8.43 3.14
C GLN A 69 8.30 -8.56 2.16
N THR A 70 8.97 -9.71 2.20
CA THR A 70 10.00 -10.04 1.20
C THR A 70 9.32 -10.44 -0.12
N ASN A 71 9.94 -10.08 -1.23
CA ASN A 71 9.45 -10.51 -2.55
C ASN A 71 9.98 -11.92 -2.89
N THR A 72 9.79 -12.84 -1.95
CA THR A 72 10.20 -14.25 -2.06
C THR A 72 9.01 -15.13 -1.70
N SER A 73 9.09 -16.41 -2.04
CA SER A 73 8.10 -17.43 -1.64
C SER A 73 8.40 -18.04 -0.25
N GLU A 74 9.24 -17.38 0.55
CA GLU A 74 9.57 -17.81 1.91
C GLU A 74 8.39 -17.57 2.86
N ILE A 75 8.11 -18.56 3.70
CA ILE A 75 7.05 -18.56 4.68
C ILE A 75 7.51 -17.85 5.95
N GLY A 76 6.85 -16.78 6.34
CA GLY A 76 7.14 -16.04 7.59
C GLY A 76 6.56 -16.71 8.81
N SER A 77 5.29 -17.12 8.76
CA SER A 77 4.65 -17.87 9.85
C SER A 77 3.60 -18.83 9.33
N VAL A 78 3.26 -19.80 10.17
CA VAL A 78 2.22 -20.81 9.90
C VAL A 78 1.17 -20.73 11.00
N VAL A 79 -0.08 -20.58 10.62
CA VAL A 79 -1.22 -20.49 11.52
C VAL A 79 -1.63 -21.90 11.98
N LYS A 80 -1.72 -22.10 13.29
CA LYS A 80 -2.13 -23.39 13.88
C LYS A 80 -3.49 -23.84 13.39
N ASN A 81 -3.68 -25.14 13.29
CA ASN A 81 -4.94 -25.77 12.88
C ASN A 81 -5.38 -25.49 11.42
N ASN A 82 -4.48 -24.97 10.58
CA ASN A 82 -4.70 -24.85 9.14
C ASN A 82 -3.94 -25.90 8.35
N GLY A 83 -4.26 -26.05 7.07
CA GLY A 83 -3.72 -27.13 6.23
C GLY A 83 -2.20 -27.17 6.18
N ALA A 84 -1.52 -26.01 6.07
CA ALA A 84 -0.07 -25.94 6.06
C ALA A 84 0.55 -26.44 7.40
N TYR A 85 -0.05 -26.07 8.53
CA TYR A 85 0.38 -26.54 9.84
C TYR A 85 0.25 -28.07 9.97
N ASN A 86 -0.92 -28.60 9.58
CA ASN A 86 -1.19 -30.04 9.65
C ASN A 86 -0.27 -30.87 8.73
N ALA A 87 0.16 -30.29 7.61
CA ALA A 87 1.12 -30.91 6.69
C ALA A 87 2.58 -30.79 7.18
N GLY A 88 2.85 -30.10 8.31
CA GLY A 88 4.19 -29.92 8.86
C GLY A 88 5.05 -28.89 8.13
N VAL A 89 4.41 -27.91 7.48
CA VAL A 89 5.07 -26.72 6.93
C VAL A 89 5.52 -25.84 8.09
N GLN A 90 6.66 -25.18 7.96
CA GLN A 90 7.26 -24.34 9.01
C GLN A 90 7.67 -22.98 8.47
N ALA A 91 7.82 -22.01 9.37
CA ALA A 91 8.44 -20.74 9.05
C ALA A 91 9.88 -20.94 8.55
N GLY A 92 10.27 -20.20 7.53
CA GLY A 92 11.56 -20.34 6.85
C GLY A 92 11.55 -21.36 5.68
N ASP A 93 10.48 -22.11 5.49
CA ASP A 93 10.32 -22.92 4.27
C ASP A 93 10.10 -22.02 3.06
N THR A 94 10.66 -22.39 1.91
CA THR A 94 10.45 -21.70 0.65
C THR A 94 9.60 -22.57 -0.26
N ILE A 95 8.50 -22.07 -0.77
CA ILE A 95 7.63 -22.77 -1.73
C ILE A 95 8.18 -22.56 -3.14
N ASN A 96 8.53 -23.63 -3.83
CA ASN A 96 9.03 -23.58 -5.20
C ASN A 96 7.95 -23.90 -6.23
N LYS A 97 7.00 -24.76 -5.86
CA LYS A 97 5.95 -25.23 -6.78
C LYS A 97 4.71 -25.61 -5.98
N ILE A 98 3.55 -25.34 -6.57
CA ILE A 98 2.24 -25.81 -6.11
C ILE A 98 1.61 -26.59 -7.25
N THR A 99 1.12 -27.79 -6.97
CA THR A 99 0.38 -28.62 -7.93
C THR A 99 -1.05 -28.79 -7.44
N ILE A 100 -2.01 -28.39 -8.25
CA ILE A 100 -3.45 -28.48 -7.97
C ILE A 100 -4.12 -29.18 -9.16
N ASN A 101 -4.89 -30.24 -8.90
CA ASN A 101 -5.60 -30.99 -9.96
C ASN A 101 -4.69 -31.51 -11.10
N GLY A 102 -3.40 -31.72 -10.83
CA GLY A 102 -2.41 -32.13 -11.82
C GLY A 102 -1.74 -30.99 -12.59
N GLU A 103 -2.17 -29.77 -12.41
CA GLU A 103 -1.50 -28.56 -12.96
C GLU A 103 -0.41 -28.06 -12.03
N GLU A 104 0.78 -27.84 -12.60
CA GLU A 104 1.95 -27.37 -11.88
C GLU A 104 2.11 -25.86 -12.04
N HIS A 105 2.21 -25.15 -10.92
CA HIS A 105 2.45 -23.71 -10.86
C HIS A 105 3.80 -23.45 -10.20
N ILE A 106 4.72 -22.82 -10.95
CA ILE A 106 6.03 -22.40 -10.41
C ILE A 106 5.83 -21.14 -9.58
N ILE A 107 6.40 -21.13 -8.39
CA ILE A 107 6.26 -20.07 -7.40
C ILE A 107 7.62 -19.37 -7.23
N ALA A 108 7.67 -18.09 -7.55
CA ALA A 108 8.85 -17.24 -7.33
C ALA A 108 8.65 -16.25 -6.16
N SER A 109 7.40 -15.86 -5.92
CA SER A 109 7.04 -14.86 -4.90
C SER A 109 5.82 -15.29 -4.10
N PHE A 110 5.57 -14.64 -2.97
CA PHE A 110 4.36 -14.88 -2.18
C PHE A 110 3.09 -14.44 -2.92
N SER A 111 3.17 -13.45 -3.79
CA SER A 111 2.05 -13.03 -4.64
C SER A 111 1.64 -14.11 -5.64
N ASP A 112 2.57 -14.93 -6.12
CA ASP A 112 2.24 -16.05 -7.00
C ASP A 112 1.40 -17.10 -6.25
N ILE A 113 1.74 -17.35 -4.97
CA ILE A 113 0.94 -18.24 -4.10
C ILE A 113 -0.49 -17.70 -3.97
N GLN A 114 -0.65 -16.42 -3.71
CA GLN A 114 -1.97 -15.79 -3.60
C GLN A 114 -2.75 -15.86 -4.91
N SER A 115 -2.09 -15.63 -6.03
CA SER A 115 -2.68 -15.72 -7.36
C SER A 115 -3.16 -17.13 -7.68
N VAL A 116 -2.33 -18.15 -7.42
CA VAL A 116 -2.68 -19.56 -7.64
C VAL A 116 -3.82 -20.00 -6.75
N LEU A 117 -3.89 -19.52 -5.50
CA LEU A 117 -4.95 -19.87 -4.55
C LEU A 117 -6.23 -19.04 -4.72
N SER A 118 -6.26 -18.05 -5.62
CA SER A 118 -7.47 -17.27 -5.89
C SER A 118 -8.52 -18.13 -6.59
N ASN A 119 -9.80 -17.99 -6.21
CA ASN A 119 -10.88 -18.75 -6.83
C ASN A 119 -11.14 -18.36 -8.30
N GLU A 120 -10.73 -17.15 -8.69
CA GLU A 120 -10.81 -16.69 -10.09
C GLU A 120 -9.97 -17.59 -11.03
N ASN A 121 -8.83 -18.07 -10.53
CA ASN A 121 -7.94 -18.96 -11.29
C ASN A 121 -8.32 -20.42 -11.15
N LEU A 122 -8.78 -20.87 -9.98
CA LEU A 122 -9.10 -22.28 -9.73
C LEU A 122 -10.50 -22.67 -10.18
N GLN A 123 -11.46 -21.73 -10.16
CA GLN A 123 -12.86 -21.94 -10.54
C GLN A 123 -13.49 -23.19 -9.90
N LEU A 124 -13.11 -23.48 -8.66
CA LEU A 124 -13.61 -24.63 -7.91
C LEU A 124 -14.85 -24.22 -7.10
N ASP A 125 -15.86 -25.07 -7.13
CA ASP A 125 -17.11 -24.90 -6.37
C ASP A 125 -17.12 -25.82 -5.13
N THR A 126 -15.98 -25.89 -4.42
CA THR A 126 -15.77 -26.74 -3.26
C THR A 126 -15.24 -25.94 -2.08
N ASP A 127 -15.65 -26.29 -0.87
CA ASP A 127 -15.18 -25.63 0.37
C ASP A 127 -13.70 -25.93 0.67
N THR A 128 -13.15 -26.97 0.11
CA THR A 128 -11.76 -27.40 0.33
C THR A 128 -11.09 -27.81 -0.97
N VAL A 129 -9.79 -27.57 -1.04
CA VAL A 129 -8.92 -28.02 -2.14
C VAL A 129 -7.69 -28.70 -1.57
N THR A 130 -7.34 -29.85 -2.15
CA THR A 130 -6.09 -30.54 -1.82
C THR A 130 -5.03 -30.23 -2.85
N MET A 131 -3.85 -29.81 -2.39
CA MET A 131 -2.74 -29.45 -3.25
C MET A 131 -1.44 -30.10 -2.78
N GLN A 132 -0.54 -30.34 -3.70
CA GLN A 132 0.83 -30.74 -3.40
C GLN A 132 1.73 -29.53 -3.48
N ILE A 133 2.50 -29.29 -2.42
CA ILE A 133 3.43 -28.16 -2.31
C ILE A 133 4.85 -28.73 -2.24
N SER A 134 5.69 -28.31 -3.19
CA SER A 134 7.13 -28.59 -3.15
C SER A 134 7.82 -27.47 -2.36
N LEU A 135 8.42 -27.87 -1.24
CA LEU A 135 9.08 -26.99 -0.29
C LEU A 135 10.59 -27.22 -0.31
N LYS A 136 11.33 -26.16 -0.13
CA LYS A 136 12.77 -26.20 0.15
C LYS A 136 13.02 -25.76 1.60
N ARG A 137 13.57 -26.66 2.41
CA ARG A 137 14.01 -26.43 3.78
C ARG A 137 15.49 -26.80 3.92
N TRP A 138 16.34 -25.88 4.39
CA TRP A 138 17.77 -26.13 4.60
C TRP A 138 18.45 -26.82 3.40
N ASN A 139 18.12 -26.41 2.19
CA ASN A 139 18.63 -27.00 0.94
C ASN A 139 18.10 -28.42 0.59
N GLN A 140 17.13 -28.93 1.33
CA GLN A 140 16.45 -30.20 1.04
C GLN A 140 15.06 -29.90 0.46
N ASN A 141 14.74 -30.56 -0.64
CA ASN A 141 13.41 -30.49 -1.22
C ASN A 141 12.51 -31.55 -0.56
N SER A 142 11.31 -31.18 -0.24
CA SER A 142 10.27 -32.08 0.26
C SER A 142 8.93 -31.74 -0.33
N GLU A 143 8.10 -32.72 -0.57
CA GLU A 143 6.72 -32.53 -1.01
C GLU A 143 5.77 -32.76 0.15
N LYS A 144 4.76 -31.91 0.25
CA LYS A 144 3.73 -31.95 1.28
C LYS A 144 2.35 -31.84 0.64
N THR A 145 1.43 -32.65 1.11
CA THR A 145 0.02 -32.52 0.74
C THR A 145 -0.64 -31.58 1.73
N VAL A 146 -1.20 -30.49 1.24
CA VAL A 146 -1.80 -29.42 2.04
C VAL A 146 -3.26 -29.26 1.63
N GLU A 147 -4.13 -29.09 2.60
CA GLU A 147 -5.54 -28.80 2.40
C GLU A 147 -5.78 -27.30 2.54
N GLY A 148 -6.33 -26.65 1.52
CA GLY A 148 -6.78 -25.27 1.54
C GLY A 148 -8.28 -25.21 1.81
N LYS A 149 -8.72 -24.24 2.64
CA LYS A 149 -10.13 -23.97 2.92
C LYS A 149 -10.55 -22.70 2.20
N TYR A 150 -11.72 -22.72 1.58
CA TYR A 150 -12.26 -21.55 0.91
C TYR A 150 -12.65 -20.47 1.92
N ASN A 151 -12.22 -19.24 1.65
CA ASN A 151 -12.62 -18.06 2.39
C ASN A 151 -13.42 -17.13 1.49
N SER A 152 -14.70 -16.93 1.80
CA SER A 152 -15.62 -16.12 1.00
C SER A 152 -15.28 -14.61 1.01
N GLU A 153 -14.64 -14.11 2.06
CA GLU A 153 -14.24 -12.70 2.15
C GLU A 153 -13.10 -12.37 1.19
N SER A 154 -12.07 -13.25 1.16
CA SER A 154 -10.92 -13.08 0.27
C SER A 154 -11.12 -13.71 -1.12
N LYS A 155 -12.22 -14.43 -1.32
CA LYS A 155 -12.49 -15.24 -2.53
C LYS A 155 -11.32 -16.12 -2.94
N SER A 156 -10.64 -16.72 -1.97
CA SER A 156 -9.43 -17.51 -2.17
C SER A 156 -9.37 -18.69 -1.22
N TYR A 157 -8.59 -19.71 -1.59
CA TYR A 157 -8.30 -20.82 -0.70
C TYR A 157 -7.17 -20.46 0.25
N VAL A 158 -7.40 -20.62 1.55
CA VAL A 158 -6.45 -20.27 2.60
C VAL A 158 -5.82 -21.53 3.17
N ILE A 159 -4.50 -21.61 3.15
CA ILE A 159 -3.72 -22.71 3.71
C ILE A 159 -3.09 -22.37 5.08
N GLY A 160 -3.20 -21.10 5.48
CA GLY A 160 -2.73 -20.64 6.80
C GLY A 160 -1.23 -20.32 6.86
N ILE A 161 -0.70 -19.66 5.85
CA ILE A 161 0.69 -19.15 5.84
C ILE A 161 0.71 -17.63 5.68
N THR A 162 1.78 -16.99 6.14
CA THR A 162 2.07 -15.57 5.89
C THR A 162 3.41 -15.42 5.18
N ALA A 163 3.56 -14.35 4.43
CA ALA A 163 4.84 -14.01 3.81
C ALA A 163 5.92 -13.73 4.86
N ALA A 164 7.17 -14.06 4.55
CA ALA A 164 8.30 -13.63 5.35
C ALA A 164 8.43 -12.11 5.31
N THR A 165 8.79 -11.51 6.44
CA THR A 165 9.04 -10.08 6.56
C THR A 165 10.50 -9.83 6.91
N LYS A 166 11.02 -8.68 6.48
CA LYS A 166 12.35 -8.22 6.86
C LYS A 166 12.32 -6.77 7.30
N LYS A 167 13.21 -6.40 8.20
CA LYS A 167 13.51 -4.99 8.48
C LYS A 167 14.38 -4.45 7.35
N LEU A 168 14.01 -3.32 6.84
CA LEU A 168 14.81 -2.62 5.84
C LEU A 168 16.00 -1.91 6.53
N THR A 169 17.13 -1.89 5.85
CA THR A 169 18.20 -0.96 6.20
C THR A 169 17.75 0.49 5.87
N PHE A 170 18.36 1.48 6.50
CA PHE A 170 17.97 2.90 6.27
C PHE A 170 18.00 3.29 4.78
N ILE A 171 18.98 2.81 4.03
CA ILE A 171 19.10 3.09 2.57
C ILE A 171 17.96 2.39 1.80
N GLU A 172 17.63 1.15 2.15
CA GLU A 172 16.50 0.42 1.56
C GLU A 172 15.16 1.11 1.90
N ALA A 173 15.02 1.62 3.13
CA ALA A 173 13.82 2.35 3.55
C ALA A 173 13.63 3.66 2.74
N ILE A 174 14.70 4.41 2.48
CA ILE A 174 14.65 5.59 1.61
C ILE A 174 14.20 5.20 0.21
N ARG A 175 14.83 4.18 -0.38
CA ARG A 175 14.48 3.70 -1.73
C ARG A 175 13.03 3.24 -1.81
N GLN A 176 12.59 2.45 -0.82
CA GLN A 176 11.22 1.96 -0.75
C GLN A 176 10.22 3.10 -0.56
N GLY A 177 10.52 4.06 0.31
CA GLY A 177 9.70 5.25 0.54
C GLY A 177 9.53 6.09 -0.72
N ILE A 178 10.60 6.31 -1.48
CA ILE A 178 10.56 7.04 -2.76
C ILE A 178 9.71 6.28 -3.79
N ASN A 179 9.93 4.98 -3.95
CA ASN A 179 9.18 4.17 -4.90
C ASN A 179 7.67 4.17 -4.57
N GLN A 180 7.33 3.96 -3.31
CA GLN A 180 5.95 3.97 -2.85
C GLN A 180 5.30 5.35 -2.99
N PHE A 181 6.06 6.42 -2.73
CA PHE A 181 5.58 7.79 -2.93
C PHE A 181 5.22 8.04 -4.41
N ILE A 182 6.09 7.64 -5.34
CA ILE A 182 5.84 7.78 -6.78
C ILE A 182 4.60 6.97 -7.18
N GLU A 183 4.49 5.74 -6.71
CA GLU A 183 3.35 4.86 -7.00
C GLU A 183 2.03 5.48 -6.53
N TYR A 184 1.97 5.96 -5.28
CA TYR A 184 0.78 6.62 -4.75
C TYR A 184 0.46 7.93 -5.47
N ALA A 185 1.48 8.74 -5.81
CA ALA A 185 1.27 9.95 -6.59
C ALA A 185 0.67 9.63 -7.96
N LEU A 186 1.21 8.65 -8.69
CA LEU A 186 0.68 8.21 -9.96
C LEU A 186 -0.74 7.64 -9.83
N LEU A 187 -1.01 6.86 -8.78
CA LEU A 187 -2.35 6.32 -8.51
C LEU A 187 -3.37 7.44 -8.31
N ILE A 188 -3.02 8.46 -7.54
CA ILE A 188 -3.90 9.63 -7.32
C ILE A 188 -4.17 10.34 -8.64
N PHE A 189 -3.13 10.66 -9.43
CA PHE A 189 -3.32 11.35 -10.71
C PHE A 189 -4.10 10.53 -11.73
N THR A 190 -3.85 9.23 -11.82
CA THR A 190 -4.59 8.34 -12.73
C THR A 190 -6.05 8.20 -12.31
N THR A 191 -6.33 8.11 -11.00
CA THR A 191 -7.70 8.02 -10.48
C THR A 191 -8.47 9.32 -10.70
N LEU A 192 -7.83 10.47 -10.46
CA LEU A 192 -8.42 11.78 -10.75
C LEU A 192 -8.65 11.96 -12.25
N GLY A 193 -7.71 11.51 -13.09
CA GLY A 193 -7.86 11.51 -14.54
C GLY A 193 -9.08 10.70 -15.00
N LYS A 194 -9.22 9.48 -14.48
CA LYS A 194 -10.40 8.63 -14.73
C LYS A 194 -11.69 9.25 -14.23
N LEU A 195 -11.67 9.88 -13.06
CA LEU A 195 -12.84 10.58 -12.50
C LEU A 195 -13.32 11.71 -13.43
N ILE A 196 -12.41 12.44 -14.05
CA ILE A 196 -12.74 13.54 -14.97
C ILE A 196 -13.23 13.01 -16.32
N THR A 197 -12.62 11.93 -16.84
CA THR A 197 -12.93 11.39 -18.17
C THR A 197 -14.17 10.49 -18.18
N ASP A 198 -14.48 9.83 -17.06
CA ASP A 198 -15.55 8.84 -16.99
C ASP A 198 -16.44 9.06 -15.75
N LEU A 199 -16.97 10.29 -15.64
CA LEU A 199 -17.83 10.72 -14.51
C LEU A 199 -19.05 9.82 -14.31
N THR A 200 -19.63 9.28 -15.38
CA THR A 200 -20.85 8.47 -15.30
C THR A 200 -20.59 7.05 -14.77
N HIS A 201 -19.45 6.45 -15.10
CA HIS A 201 -19.07 5.10 -14.66
C HIS A 201 -18.46 5.10 -13.27
N THR A 202 -17.70 6.14 -12.93
CA THR A 202 -16.96 6.21 -11.66
C THR A 202 -17.87 6.58 -10.49
N VAL A 203 -18.90 7.39 -10.71
CA VAL A 203 -19.90 7.74 -9.68
C VAL A 203 -20.70 6.51 -9.23
N SER A 204 -20.98 5.57 -10.11
CA SER A 204 -21.67 4.32 -9.74
C SER A 204 -20.83 3.39 -8.86
N GLN A 205 -19.49 3.48 -8.96
CA GLN A 205 -18.58 2.69 -8.12
C GLN A 205 -18.25 3.39 -6.79
N LEU A 206 -18.41 4.72 -6.73
CA LEU A 206 -18.22 5.50 -5.51
C LEU A 206 -19.50 5.61 -4.66
N SER A 207 -20.64 5.08 -5.12
CA SER A 207 -21.82 4.97 -4.28
C SER A 207 -21.55 4.02 -3.12
N VAL A 208 -21.11 4.58 -2.01
CA VAL A 208 -21.10 3.94 -0.70
C VAL A 208 -22.51 3.39 -0.46
N PRO A 209 -22.70 2.13 -0.08
CA PRO A 209 -23.99 1.65 0.35
C PRO A 209 -24.40 2.51 1.56
N VAL A 210 -25.33 3.43 1.32
CA VAL A 210 -26.04 4.13 2.40
C VAL A 210 -26.83 3.03 3.08
N GLY A 211 -26.31 2.54 4.20
CA GLY A 211 -27.03 1.62 5.08
C GLY A 211 -28.27 2.32 5.58
N ILE A 212 -29.40 1.75 5.26
CA ILE A 212 -30.67 1.95 5.96
C ILE A 212 -30.77 0.88 7.02
#